data_92735a7923caa0b99927246d5db9d965
#
_entry.id   92735a7923caa0b99927246d5db9d965
#
_cell.length_a   1.000
_cell.length_b   1.000
_cell.length_c   1.000
_cell.angle_alpha   90.00
_cell.angle_beta   90.00
_cell.angle_gamma   90.00
#
_symmetry.space_group_name_H-M   'P 1'
#
loop_
_entity.id
_entity.type
_entity.pdbx_description
1 polymer ?
#
loop_
_entity_poly.entity_id
_entity_poly.type
_entity_poly.pdbx_seq_one_letter_code
_entity_poly.pdbx_strand_id
1 'polypeptide(L)'
;MKVVVTTKDFCEEAKHYLESEGFEVVLRNRLGIGAGAPDDVLYPVVEDANAIIAGTETYRPELLTRLSNLKLISRNGIGYDAINLDALRKEGIGLTRTKGFVEGAVAEQVMAYILYFARRVDLQSADMHDHSWNSRLMPGAKNRTLGLVGFGGIGTEVAKRAVPFGMKVIYFCRHPNPADDAAYGVQSVSMEELLKESDYVVAAVP
;
A
#
# COMPACT_ATOMS: atom_id res chain seq x y z
N MET A 1 24.15 6.45 -16.60
CA MET A 1 23.83 6.31 -15.16
C MET A 1 23.26 4.92 -14.95
N LYS A 2 23.68 4.25 -13.87
CA LYS A 2 23.23 2.90 -13.56
C LYS A 2 22.01 2.91 -12.65
N VAL A 3 20.94 2.25 -13.09
CA VAL A 3 19.70 2.04 -12.33
C VAL A 3 19.65 0.58 -11.89
N VAL A 4 19.69 0.33 -10.60
CA VAL A 4 19.55 -1.00 -10.03
C VAL A 4 18.10 -1.22 -9.60
N VAL A 5 17.51 -2.32 -10.04
CA VAL A 5 16.12 -2.70 -9.72
C VAL A 5 16.14 -3.84 -8.72
N THR A 6 15.61 -3.60 -7.52
CA THR A 6 15.49 -4.59 -6.45
C THR A 6 14.05 -5.06 -6.24
N THR A 7 13.06 -4.29 -6.69
CA THR A 7 11.65 -4.69 -6.62
C THR A 7 11.37 -5.94 -7.45
N LYS A 8 10.54 -6.87 -6.93
CA LYS A 8 10.24 -8.14 -7.59
C LYS A 8 9.46 -7.96 -8.88
N ASP A 9 8.47 -7.07 -8.86
CA ASP A 9 7.56 -6.84 -9.97
C ASP A 9 8.02 -5.63 -10.77
N PHE A 10 8.85 -5.88 -11.78
CA PHE A 10 9.33 -4.85 -12.71
C PHE A 10 9.17 -5.36 -14.14
N CYS A 11 8.36 -4.65 -14.94
CA CYS A 11 8.02 -5.09 -16.29
C CYS A 11 9.10 -4.76 -17.32
N GLU A 12 9.16 -5.53 -18.39
CA GLU A 12 10.13 -5.34 -19.48
C GLU A 12 9.92 -4.00 -20.20
N GLU A 13 8.68 -3.52 -20.32
CA GLU A 13 8.38 -2.22 -20.94
C GLU A 13 9.05 -1.07 -20.19
N ALA A 14 8.99 -1.09 -18.85
CA ALA A 14 9.65 -0.08 -18.02
C ALA A 14 11.17 -0.14 -18.14
N LYS A 15 11.73 -1.36 -18.25
CA LYS A 15 13.16 -1.54 -18.51
C LYS A 15 13.57 -0.94 -19.86
N HIS A 16 12.87 -1.33 -20.92
CA HIS A 16 13.15 -0.79 -22.27
C HIS A 16 12.99 0.73 -22.33
N TYR A 17 12.00 1.30 -21.63
CA TYR A 17 11.84 2.74 -21.55
C TYR A 17 13.07 3.41 -20.93
N LEU A 18 13.54 2.93 -19.77
CA LEU A 18 14.73 3.49 -19.12
C LEU A 18 15.98 3.31 -19.95
N GLU A 19 16.16 2.19 -20.64
CA GLU A 19 17.29 1.94 -21.54
C GLU A 19 17.26 2.88 -22.76
N SER A 20 16.07 3.18 -23.29
CA SER A 20 15.90 4.15 -24.40
C SER A 20 16.25 5.59 -23.99
N GLU A 21 16.10 5.93 -22.70
CA GLU A 21 16.52 7.20 -22.11
C GLU A 21 18.02 7.23 -21.72
N GLY A 22 18.77 6.19 -22.08
CA GLY A 22 20.22 6.12 -21.90
C GLY A 22 20.68 5.66 -20.51
N PHE A 23 19.81 5.00 -19.73
CA PHE A 23 20.18 4.40 -18.47
C PHE A 23 20.69 2.96 -18.66
N GLU A 24 21.70 2.55 -17.91
CA GLU A 24 22.08 1.15 -17.73
C GLU A 24 21.16 0.54 -16.68
N VAL A 25 20.27 -0.37 -17.07
CA VAL A 25 19.31 -1.00 -16.15
C VAL A 25 19.78 -2.39 -15.73
N VAL A 26 20.00 -2.60 -14.44
CA VAL A 26 20.46 -3.86 -13.87
C VAL A 26 19.39 -4.45 -12.97
N LEU A 27 18.84 -5.60 -13.36
CA LEU A 27 17.84 -6.31 -12.57
C LEU A 27 18.52 -7.20 -11.52
N ARG A 28 18.32 -6.85 -10.24
CA ARG A 28 18.80 -7.62 -9.07
C ARG A 28 17.65 -8.08 -8.16
N ASN A 29 16.46 -8.21 -8.75
CA ASN A 29 15.20 -8.51 -8.08
C ASN A 29 15.01 -9.99 -7.71
N ARG A 30 15.83 -10.89 -8.21
CA ARG A 30 15.75 -12.34 -7.95
C ARG A 30 16.47 -12.79 -6.68
N LEU A 31 17.15 -11.88 -5.99
CA LEU A 31 17.99 -12.21 -4.83
C LEU A 31 17.20 -12.43 -3.53
N GLY A 32 15.85 -12.31 -3.56
CA GLY A 32 15.00 -12.55 -2.39
C GLY A 32 15.21 -11.55 -1.26
N ILE A 33 15.81 -10.39 -1.55
CA ILE A 33 16.04 -9.33 -0.59
C ILE A 33 14.71 -8.64 -0.31
N GLY A 34 14.30 -8.60 0.95
CA GLY A 34 13.05 -8.01 1.39
C GLY A 34 13.22 -7.16 2.65
N ALA A 35 12.09 -6.82 3.27
CA ALA A 35 12.08 -6.06 4.52
C ALA A 35 12.97 -6.72 5.58
N GLY A 36 13.82 -5.91 6.23
CA GLY A 36 14.69 -6.36 7.30
C GLY A 36 15.99 -7.06 6.86
N ALA A 37 16.28 -7.12 5.55
CA ALA A 37 17.57 -7.65 5.08
C ALA A 37 18.73 -6.91 5.75
N PRO A 38 19.81 -7.64 6.19
CA PRO A 38 21.01 -7.02 6.71
C PRO A 38 21.70 -6.13 5.67
N ASP A 39 22.37 -5.08 6.13
CA ASP A 39 23.07 -4.14 5.24
C ASP A 39 24.18 -4.84 4.43
N ASP A 40 24.85 -5.83 5.01
CA ASP A 40 25.90 -6.60 4.33
C ASP A 40 25.35 -7.48 3.18
N VAL A 41 24.06 -7.82 3.22
CA VAL A 41 23.37 -8.52 2.13
C VAL A 41 22.89 -7.53 1.06
N LEU A 42 22.40 -6.36 1.47
CA LEU A 42 21.87 -5.37 0.54
C LEU A 42 22.98 -4.55 -0.14
N TYR A 43 24.06 -4.22 0.58
CA TYR A 43 25.13 -3.37 0.07
C TYR A 43 25.73 -3.85 -1.27
N PRO A 44 26.20 -5.12 -1.42
CA PRO A 44 26.77 -5.58 -2.69
C PRO A 44 25.78 -5.61 -3.84
N VAL A 45 24.48 -5.52 -3.53
CA VAL A 45 23.42 -5.47 -4.53
C VAL A 45 23.24 -4.06 -5.10
N VAL A 46 23.52 -3.03 -4.30
CA VAL A 46 23.21 -1.62 -4.66
C VAL A 46 24.43 -0.71 -4.66
N GLU A 47 25.65 -1.19 -4.33
CA GLU A 47 26.86 -0.38 -4.12
C GLU A 47 27.28 0.45 -5.34
N ASP A 48 26.99 -0.05 -6.54
CA ASP A 48 27.36 0.60 -7.81
C ASP A 48 26.20 1.41 -8.43
N ALA A 49 25.07 1.54 -7.71
CA ALA A 49 23.88 2.22 -8.22
C ALA A 49 24.03 3.75 -8.19
N ASN A 50 23.57 4.41 -9.27
CA ASN A 50 23.27 5.85 -9.25
C ASN A 50 21.81 6.11 -8.87
N ALA A 51 20.92 5.19 -9.24
CA ALA A 51 19.53 5.20 -8.80
C ALA A 51 19.08 3.76 -8.46
N ILE A 52 18.13 3.65 -7.54
CA ILE A 52 17.55 2.36 -7.15
C ILE A 52 16.05 2.43 -7.34
N ILE A 53 15.47 1.45 -8.05
CA ILE A 53 14.03 1.17 -8.02
C ILE A 53 13.80 0.14 -6.93
N ALA A 54 13.39 0.64 -5.75
CA ALA A 54 13.39 -0.11 -4.51
C ALA A 54 12.07 -0.86 -4.26
N GLY A 55 12.16 -2.07 -3.75
CA GLY A 55 11.08 -2.84 -3.18
C GLY A 55 10.81 -2.48 -1.71
N THR A 56 10.81 -3.48 -0.83
CA THR A 56 10.52 -3.34 0.61
C THR A 56 11.77 -3.35 1.48
N GLU A 57 12.95 -3.29 0.88
CA GLU A 57 14.24 -3.34 1.57
C GLU A 57 14.40 -2.15 2.52
N THR A 58 15.18 -2.37 3.59
CA THR A 58 15.44 -1.33 4.60
C THR A 58 16.71 -0.57 4.27
N TYR A 59 16.60 0.75 4.10
CA TYR A 59 17.74 1.65 3.85
C TYR A 59 18.08 2.42 5.13
N ARG A 60 18.98 1.85 5.92
CA ARG A 60 19.47 2.42 7.18
C ARG A 60 20.51 3.51 6.93
N PRO A 61 20.76 4.41 7.90
CA PRO A 61 21.78 5.46 7.78
C PRO A 61 23.16 4.92 7.43
N GLU A 62 23.56 3.80 8.06
CA GLU A 62 24.86 3.16 7.87
C GLU A 62 25.05 2.66 6.43
N LEU A 63 24.01 2.11 5.84
CA LEU A 63 24.01 1.69 4.45
C LEU A 63 24.07 2.90 3.50
N LEU A 64 23.20 3.90 3.72
CA LEU A 64 23.10 5.07 2.85
C LEU A 64 24.42 5.86 2.78
N THR A 65 25.12 6.01 3.90
CA THR A 65 26.44 6.67 3.95
C THR A 65 27.50 5.96 3.10
N ARG A 66 27.38 4.65 2.88
CA ARG A 66 28.31 3.85 2.06
C ARG A 66 28.03 3.98 0.55
N LEU A 67 26.83 4.44 0.16
CA LEU A 67 26.38 4.51 -1.23
C LEU A 67 26.72 5.87 -1.87
N SER A 68 27.99 6.21 -1.97
CA SER A 68 28.49 7.54 -2.40
C SER A 68 28.04 7.97 -3.79
N ASN A 69 27.70 7.03 -4.67
CA ASN A 69 27.24 7.31 -6.04
C ASN A 69 25.71 7.44 -6.16
N LEU A 70 24.96 7.09 -5.12
CA LEU A 70 23.52 7.07 -5.14
C LEU A 70 22.94 8.50 -5.14
N LYS A 71 22.02 8.77 -6.07
CA LYS A 71 21.34 10.06 -6.23
C LYS A 71 19.84 9.98 -5.98
N LEU A 72 19.24 8.80 -6.20
CA LEU A 72 17.79 8.64 -6.14
C LEU A 72 17.42 7.24 -5.66
N ILE A 73 16.43 7.17 -4.75
CA ILE A 73 15.66 5.97 -4.48
C ILE A 73 14.23 6.20 -4.99
N SER A 74 13.80 5.41 -5.97
CA SER A 74 12.42 5.36 -6.45
C SER A 74 11.72 4.17 -5.81
N ARG A 75 10.87 4.44 -4.81
CA ARG A 75 10.14 3.40 -4.08
C ARG A 75 8.94 2.90 -4.90
N ASN A 76 8.96 1.63 -5.29
CA ASN A 76 7.80 0.97 -5.89
C ASN A 76 6.77 0.65 -4.79
N GLY A 77 5.94 1.63 -4.47
CA GLY A 77 4.94 1.61 -3.41
C GLY A 77 4.78 2.97 -2.72
N ILE A 78 3.83 3.07 -1.79
CA ILE A 78 3.51 4.31 -1.07
C ILE A 78 4.32 4.44 0.22
N GLY A 79 4.45 3.36 1.00
CA GLY A 79 5.14 3.34 2.28
C GLY A 79 6.64 3.57 2.11
N TYR A 80 7.23 4.33 3.00
CA TYR A 80 8.68 4.61 3.02
C TYR A 80 9.29 4.45 4.42
N ASP A 81 8.58 3.77 5.31
CA ASP A 81 9.00 3.57 6.71
C ASP A 81 10.33 2.81 6.83
N ALA A 82 10.65 2.02 5.82
CA ALA A 82 11.92 1.30 5.71
C ALA A 82 13.10 2.18 5.21
N ILE A 83 12.86 3.47 4.92
CA ILE A 83 13.86 4.39 4.36
C ILE A 83 14.08 5.55 5.33
N ASN A 84 15.31 5.71 5.82
CA ASN A 84 15.63 6.80 6.75
C ASN A 84 15.72 8.15 6.02
N LEU A 85 14.71 9.00 6.20
CA LEU A 85 14.62 10.28 5.49
C LEU A 85 15.70 11.29 5.90
N ASP A 86 16.14 11.28 7.15
CA ASP A 86 17.15 12.22 7.62
C ASP A 86 18.53 11.86 7.05
N ALA A 87 18.83 10.57 6.94
CA ALA A 87 20.01 10.11 6.24
C ALA A 87 19.98 10.46 4.75
N LEU A 88 18.85 10.28 4.07
CA LEU A 88 18.72 10.71 2.66
C LEU A 88 19.01 12.20 2.49
N ARG A 89 18.44 13.05 3.34
CA ARG A 89 18.68 14.50 3.30
C ARG A 89 20.16 14.83 3.52
N LYS A 90 20.80 14.18 4.49
CA LYS A 90 22.22 14.39 4.80
C LYS A 90 23.11 14.00 3.64
N GLU A 91 22.82 12.90 2.96
CA GLU A 91 23.61 12.39 1.84
C GLU A 91 23.18 13.00 0.47
N GLY A 92 22.17 13.88 0.45
CA GLY A 92 21.67 14.51 -0.77
C GLY A 92 20.99 13.55 -1.75
N ILE A 93 20.40 12.47 -1.24
CA ILE A 93 19.71 11.44 -2.03
C ILE A 93 18.22 11.77 -2.14
N GLY A 94 17.70 11.82 -3.37
CA GLY A 94 16.28 12.02 -3.64
C GLY A 94 15.43 10.78 -3.32
N LEU A 95 14.14 11.00 -3.01
CA LEU A 95 13.16 9.92 -2.83
C LEU A 95 11.91 10.20 -3.66
N THR A 96 11.45 9.21 -4.43
CA THR A 96 10.13 9.20 -5.06
C THR A 96 9.34 7.96 -4.66
N ARG A 97 8.01 8.01 -4.81
CA ARG A 97 7.08 6.92 -4.49
C ARG A 97 5.91 6.91 -5.47
N THR A 98 5.26 5.76 -5.61
CA THR A 98 4.12 5.56 -6.53
C THR A 98 2.79 5.90 -5.86
N LYS A 99 2.65 7.14 -5.34
CA LYS A 99 1.39 7.63 -4.76
C LYS A 99 0.35 7.81 -5.87
N GLY A 100 -0.90 7.38 -5.62
CA GLY A 100 -2.01 7.49 -6.57
C GLY A 100 -2.21 6.24 -7.45
N PHE A 101 -1.33 5.24 -7.36
CA PHE A 101 -1.40 4.04 -8.19
C PHE A 101 -1.82 2.77 -7.44
N VAL A 102 -1.47 2.66 -6.16
CA VAL A 102 -1.73 1.42 -5.39
C VAL A 102 -2.96 1.50 -4.50
N GLU A 103 -3.47 2.71 -4.24
CA GLU A 103 -4.61 2.94 -3.34
C GLU A 103 -5.86 2.20 -3.79
N GLY A 104 -6.09 2.15 -5.11
CA GLY A 104 -7.21 1.42 -5.71
C GLY A 104 -7.14 -0.07 -5.44
N ALA A 105 -5.97 -0.70 -5.66
CA ALA A 105 -5.76 -2.12 -5.43
C ALA A 105 -5.92 -2.49 -3.93
N VAL A 106 -5.41 -1.65 -3.02
CA VAL A 106 -5.59 -1.84 -1.58
C VAL A 106 -7.07 -1.74 -1.21
N ALA A 107 -7.79 -0.76 -1.77
CA ALA A 107 -9.22 -0.60 -1.52
C ALA A 107 -10.05 -1.79 -2.03
N GLU A 108 -9.69 -2.37 -3.16
CA GLU A 108 -10.32 -3.60 -3.68
C GLU A 108 -10.11 -4.77 -2.72
N GLN A 109 -8.90 -4.94 -2.20
CA GLN A 109 -8.61 -5.98 -1.22
C GLN A 109 -9.41 -5.79 0.08
N VAL A 110 -9.54 -4.54 0.56
CA VAL A 110 -10.39 -4.21 1.72
C VAL A 110 -11.84 -4.59 1.47
N MET A 111 -12.40 -4.23 0.31
CA MET A 111 -13.77 -4.58 -0.04
C MET A 111 -13.95 -6.09 -0.19
N ALA A 112 -12.97 -6.79 -0.75
CA ALA A 112 -12.99 -8.24 -0.83
C ALA A 112 -13.10 -8.89 0.56
N TYR A 113 -12.33 -8.42 1.55
CA TYR A 113 -12.44 -8.92 2.93
C TYR A 113 -13.79 -8.59 3.58
N ILE A 114 -14.29 -7.35 3.42
CA ILE A 114 -15.61 -6.98 3.96
C ILE A 114 -16.70 -7.90 3.39
N LEU A 115 -16.71 -8.11 2.08
CA LEU A 115 -17.68 -8.96 1.40
C LEU A 115 -17.51 -10.44 1.77
N TYR A 116 -16.28 -10.90 1.92
CA TYR A 116 -15.97 -12.27 2.37
C TYR A 116 -16.63 -12.55 3.73
N PHE A 117 -16.46 -11.66 4.70
CA PHE A 117 -17.07 -11.80 6.03
C PHE A 117 -18.59 -11.55 6.00
N ALA A 118 -19.04 -10.52 5.28
CA ALA A 118 -20.46 -10.18 5.19
C ALA A 118 -21.29 -11.30 4.54
N ARG A 119 -20.70 -12.05 3.61
CA ARG A 119 -21.36 -13.14 2.89
C ARG A 119 -20.95 -14.53 3.37
N ARG A 120 -20.05 -14.63 4.37
CA ARG A 120 -19.54 -15.90 4.89
C ARG A 120 -19.09 -16.84 3.76
N VAL A 121 -18.26 -16.31 2.87
CA VAL A 121 -17.75 -17.05 1.71
C VAL A 121 -16.97 -18.30 2.16
N ASP A 122 -16.33 -18.24 3.33
CA ASP A 122 -15.67 -19.37 4.01
C ASP A 122 -16.61 -20.58 4.17
N LEU A 123 -17.79 -20.35 4.74
CA LEU A 123 -18.77 -21.41 4.99
C LEU A 123 -19.39 -21.95 3.70
N GLN A 124 -19.66 -21.05 2.74
CA GLN A 124 -20.21 -21.47 1.44
C GLN A 124 -19.19 -22.31 0.65
N SER A 125 -17.92 -21.91 0.69
CA SER A 125 -16.84 -22.67 0.05
C SER A 125 -16.67 -24.05 0.71
N ALA A 126 -16.70 -24.13 2.04
CA ALA A 126 -16.62 -25.41 2.76
C ALA A 126 -17.79 -26.34 2.37
N ASP A 127 -19.03 -25.82 2.38
CA ASP A 127 -20.20 -26.60 1.96
C ASP A 127 -20.04 -27.18 0.54
N MET A 128 -19.54 -26.37 -0.40
CA MET A 128 -19.34 -26.83 -1.77
C MET A 128 -18.25 -27.90 -1.88
N HIS A 129 -17.19 -27.81 -1.09
CA HIS A 129 -16.16 -28.85 -1.04
C HIS A 129 -16.69 -30.16 -0.44
N ASP A 130 -17.63 -30.06 0.52
CA ASP A 130 -18.25 -31.22 1.16
C ASP A 130 -19.46 -31.74 0.37
N HIS A 131 -19.69 -31.29 -0.88
CA HIS A 131 -20.83 -31.61 -1.72
C HIS A 131 -22.18 -31.40 -1.03
N SER A 132 -22.26 -30.41 -0.12
CA SER A 132 -23.46 -30.06 0.62
C SER A 132 -24.03 -28.72 0.15
N TRP A 133 -25.35 -28.56 0.31
CA TRP A 133 -26.06 -27.31 -0.02
C TRP A 133 -26.82 -26.81 1.21
N ASN A 134 -26.21 -25.90 1.96
CA ASN A 134 -26.80 -25.34 3.18
C ASN A 134 -27.27 -23.90 2.93
N SER A 135 -28.58 -23.67 2.99
CA SER A 135 -29.12 -22.31 2.92
C SER A 135 -28.88 -21.60 4.25
N ARG A 136 -28.26 -20.42 4.19
CA ARG A 136 -27.97 -19.57 5.37
C ARG A 136 -28.38 -18.14 5.12
N LEU A 137 -28.98 -17.51 6.14
CA LEU A 137 -29.15 -16.05 6.13
C LEU A 137 -27.82 -15.38 6.39
N MET A 138 -27.37 -14.56 5.45
CA MET A 138 -26.12 -13.80 5.54
C MET A 138 -26.44 -12.33 5.81
N PRO A 139 -25.72 -11.66 6.75
CA PRO A 139 -26.02 -10.26 7.10
C PRO A 139 -25.84 -9.29 5.92
N GLY A 140 -24.94 -9.55 4.99
CA GLY A 140 -24.63 -8.65 3.87
C GLY A 140 -23.88 -7.38 4.31
N ALA A 141 -23.49 -6.55 3.33
CA ALA A 141 -22.81 -5.28 3.57
C ALA A 141 -23.78 -4.08 3.55
N LYS A 142 -24.92 -4.19 2.86
CA LYS A 142 -25.91 -3.11 2.77
C LYS A 142 -26.44 -2.71 4.15
N ASN A 143 -26.56 -1.42 4.40
CA ASN A 143 -26.99 -0.81 5.68
C ASN A 143 -26.04 -1.08 6.87
N ARG A 144 -24.85 -1.59 6.61
CA ARG A 144 -23.80 -1.72 7.62
C ARG A 144 -22.94 -0.46 7.67
N THR A 145 -22.40 -0.17 8.85
CA THR A 145 -21.50 0.96 9.07
C THR A 145 -20.05 0.54 8.90
N LEU A 146 -19.34 1.22 8.00
CA LEU A 146 -17.90 1.10 7.82
C LEU A 146 -17.20 2.28 8.47
N GLY A 147 -16.37 2.02 9.48
CA GLY A 147 -15.50 3.00 10.11
C GLY A 147 -14.10 2.99 9.50
N LEU A 148 -13.64 4.14 9.03
CA LEU A 148 -12.30 4.32 8.46
C LEU A 148 -11.43 5.10 9.45
N VAL A 149 -10.44 4.45 10.03
CA VAL A 149 -9.38 5.13 10.78
C VAL A 149 -8.31 5.58 9.80
N GLY A 150 -8.36 6.86 9.45
CA GLY A 150 -7.60 7.47 8.36
C GLY A 150 -8.43 7.69 7.10
N PHE A 151 -8.42 8.94 6.59
CA PHE A 151 -9.12 9.34 5.37
C PHE A 151 -8.14 9.98 4.38
N GLY A 152 -7.07 9.22 4.06
CA GLY A 152 -6.10 9.53 3.01
C GLY A 152 -6.48 8.84 1.70
N GLY A 153 -5.54 8.67 0.77
CA GLY A 153 -5.79 8.05 -0.53
C GLY A 153 -6.48 6.68 -0.44
N ILE A 154 -6.02 5.78 0.44
CA ILE A 154 -6.65 4.47 0.64
C ILE A 154 -8.06 4.60 1.21
N GLY A 155 -8.25 5.39 2.28
CA GLY A 155 -9.55 5.58 2.90
C GLY A 155 -10.59 6.16 1.92
N THR A 156 -10.19 7.12 1.11
CA THR A 156 -11.01 7.70 0.05
C THR A 156 -11.40 6.65 -1.00
N GLU A 157 -10.45 5.83 -1.47
CA GLU A 157 -10.74 4.78 -2.45
C GLU A 157 -11.63 3.66 -1.89
N VAL A 158 -11.51 3.34 -0.60
CA VAL A 158 -12.44 2.43 0.09
C VAL A 158 -13.83 3.03 0.16
N ALA A 159 -13.97 4.31 0.57
CA ALA A 159 -15.26 5.00 0.66
C ALA A 159 -15.99 5.03 -0.69
N LYS A 160 -15.30 5.38 -1.78
CA LYS A 160 -15.84 5.37 -3.15
C LYS A 160 -16.43 4.02 -3.56
N ARG A 161 -15.95 2.94 -3.01
CA ARG A 161 -16.46 1.58 -3.26
C ARG A 161 -17.55 1.18 -2.27
N ALA A 162 -17.40 1.49 -0.99
CA ALA A 162 -18.33 1.07 0.06
C ALA A 162 -19.68 1.78 -0.01
N VAL A 163 -19.71 3.08 -0.33
CA VAL A 163 -20.97 3.86 -0.45
C VAL A 163 -21.90 3.28 -1.52
N PRO A 164 -21.48 2.95 -2.75
CA PRO A 164 -22.34 2.29 -3.73
C PRO A 164 -22.86 0.91 -3.32
N PHE A 165 -22.16 0.22 -2.40
CA PHE A 165 -22.68 -1.02 -1.80
C PHE A 165 -23.78 -0.78 -0.77
N GLY A 166 -24.16 0.48 -0.54
CA GLY A 166 -25.20 0.87 0.42
C GLY A 166 -24.73 0.82 1.86
N MET A 167 -23.43 0.93 2.10
CA MET A 167 -22.87 1.06 3.45
C MET A 167 -22.94 2.52 3.92
N LYS A 168 -23.18 2.74 5.23
CA LYS A 168 -22.88 4.01 5.89
C LYS A 168 -21.38 4.07 6.12
N VAL A 169 -20.71 5.12 5.64
CA VAL A 169 -19.27 5.30 5.84
C VAL A 169 -19.02 6.46 6.78
N ILE A 170 -18.38 6.19 7.91
CA ILE A 170 -17.89 7.19 8.86
C ILE A 170 -16.38 7.11 8.95
N TYR A 171 -15.72 8.23 9.23
CA TYR A 171 -14.26 8.24 9.31
C TYR A 171 -13.74 9.11 10.44
N PHE A 172 -12.55 8.76 10.91
CA PHE A 172 -11.74 9.58 11.80
C PHE A 172 -10.41 9.90 11.14
N CYS A 173 -10.03 11.17 11.13
CA CYS A 173 -8.66 11.59 10.79
C CYS A 173 -8.27 12.84 11.59
N ARG A 174 -6.97 13.17 11.63
CA ARG A 174 -6.46 14.31 12.38
C ARG A 174 -6.92 15.67 11.83
N HIS A 175 -7.16 15.74 10.53
CA HIS A 175 -7.54 16.98 9.82
C HIS A 175 -8.69 16.65 8.87
N PRO A 176 -9.94 16.57 9.36
CA PRO A 176 -11.10 16.31 8.52
C PRO A 176 -11.37 17.49 7.58
N ASN A 177 -11.83 17.18 6.37
CA ASN A 177 -12.22 18.18 5.39
C ASN A 177 -13.71 18.03 5.06
N PRO A 178 -14.57 18.98 5.42
CA PRO A 178 -16.00 18.91 5.14
C PRO A 178 -16.36 18.79 3.65
N ALA A 179 -15.48 19.23 2.76
CA ALA A 179 -15.68 19.05 1.32
C ALA A 179 -15.63 17.57 0.91
N ASP A 180 -14.83 16.76 1.60
CA ASP A 180 -14.74 15.31 1.37
C ASP A 180 -16.03 14.60 1.82
N ASP A 181 -16.65 15.06 2.92
CA ASP A 181 -17.91 14.50 3.43
C ASP A 181 -19.01 14.57 2.35
N ALA A 182 -19.15 15.75 1.74
CA ALA A 182 -20.13 15.97 0.67
C ALA A 182 -19.74 15.24 -0.64
N ALA A 183 -18.44 15.24 -1.00
CA ALA A 183 -17.99 14.67 -2.26
C ALA A 183 -18.09 13.13 -2.29
N TYR A 184 -17.91 12.47 -1.16
CA TYR A 184 -17.87 11.01 -1.08
C TYR A 184 -19.07 10.39 -0.34
N GLY A 185 -19.98 11.20 0.21
CA GLY A 185 -21.13 10.71 0.96
C GLY A 185 -20.75 10.05 2.28
N VAL A 186 -19.77 10.60 2.96
CA VAL A 186 -19.20 10.10 4.22
C VAL A 186 -19.38 11.12 5.34
N GLN A 187 -19.06 10.74 6.58
CA GLN A 187 -19.18 11.61 7.75
C GLN A 187 -17.95 11.51 8.63
N SER A 188 -17.35 12.64 8.95
CA SER A 188 -16.29 12.73 9.97
C SER A 188 -16.88 12.61 11.37
N VAL A 189 -16.29 11.77 12.22
CA VAL A 189 -16.73 11.52 13.60
C VAL A 189 -15.53 11.42 14.54
N SER A 190 -15.79 11.41 15.85
CA SER A 190 -14.76 11.09 16.83
C SER A 190 -14.32 9.63 16.75
N MET A 191 -13.12 9.31 17.27
CA MET A 191 -12.63 7.92 17.33
C MET A 191 -13.57 7.05 18.17
N GLU A 192 -14.06 7.57 19.29
CA GLU A 192 -14.99 6.85 20.16
C GLU A 192 -16.30 6.50 19.46
N GLU A 193 -16.89 7.46 18.75
CA GLU A 193 -18.11 7.25 17.97
C GLU A 193 -17.89 6.26 16.83
N LEU A 194 -16.75 6.37 16.11
CA LEU A 194 -16.39 5.43 15.07
C LEU A 194 -16.36 3.99 15.59
N LEU A 195 -15.64 3.75 16.68
CA LEU A 195 -15.53 2.40 17.27
C LEU A 195 -16.84 1.86 17.80
N LYS A 196 -17.73 2.74 18.29
CA LYS A 196 -19.05 2.38 18.82
C LYS A 196 -20.06 2.03 17.72
N GLU A 197 -20.03 2.77 16.60
CA GLU A 197 -21.07 2.65 15.56
C GLU A 197 -20.69 1.70 14.41
N SER A 198 -19.43 1.32 14.28
CA SER A 198 -18.97 0.54 13.14
C SER A 198 -19.27 -0.95 13.27
N ASP A 199 -19.83 -1.53 12.21
CA ASP A 199 -19.87 -2.99 12.02
C ASP A 199 -18.51 -3.53 11.52
N TYR A 200 -17.80 -2.73 10.74
CA TYR A 200 -16.46 -3.02 10.20
C TYR A 200 -15.54 -1.82 10.45
N VAL A 201 -14.32 -2.08 10.85
CA VAL A 201 -13.29 -1.03 11.03
C VAL A 201 -12.10 -1.33 10.15
N VAL A 202 -11.66 -0.31 9.41
CA VAL A 202 -10.47 -0.36 8.56
C VAL A 202 -9.47 0.67 9.04
N ALA A 203 -8.26 0.23 9.39
CA ALA A 203 -7.14 1.09 9.70
C ALA A 203 -6.36 1.41 8.40
N ALA A 204 -6.46 2.66 7.93
CA ALA A 204 -5.80 3.17 6.72
C ALA A 204 -4.85 4.33 7.07
N VAL A 205 -4.05 4.12 8.11
CA VAL A 205 -3.03 5.06 8.64
C VAL A 205 -1.63 4.50 8.41
N PRO A 206 -0.59 5.35 8.36
CA PRO A 206 0.82 4.93 8.38
C PRO A 206 1.16 4.12 9.62
#